data_1476fa7c3c36d3f6e748704ea6b0ae84
#
_entry.id   1476fa7c3c36d3f6e748704ea6b0ae84
#
_cell.length_a   1.000
_cell.length_b   1.000
_cell.length_c   1.000
_cell.angle_alpha   90.00
_cell.angle_beta   90.00
_cell.angle_gamma   90.00
#
_symmetry.space_group_name_H-M   'P 1'
#
loop_
_entity.id
_entity.type
_entity.pdbx_description
1 polymer ?
#
loop_
_entity_poly.entity_id
_entity_poly.type
_entity_poly.pdbx_seq_one_letter_code
_entity_poly.pdbx_strand_id
1 'polypeptide(L)'
;VHNLATGEEERVSAGPPGVAAYPDISGNLVVWQNVTGRDTDDVYLLDLAAGETRRITGDNASQYLPRVSGNRVVWMGNRSGDWDIYLLTLGNASRYTFGMGDNGQNVTVPVKSEVVISLAENPTTGYTWNATVSPGLTVTADRYAQNMTAEGMLGAGGLHTWTLVPEKSGIFTFSAVYRRPWENLTGAEERFDLTITAVNGAG
;
A
#
# COMPACT_ATOMS: atom_id res chain seq x y z
N VAL A 1 6.31 15.22 -9.64
CA VAL A 1 6.22 14.04 -10.55
C VAL A 1 5.32 14.40 -11.71
N HIS A 2 5.74 14.05 -12.95
CA HIS A 2 4.97 14.26 -14.17
C HIS A 2 4.58 12.90 -14.75
N ASN A 3 3.29 12.66 -14.92
CA ASN A 3 2.78 11.44 -15.54
C ASN A 3 2.80 11.60 -17.07
N LEU A 4 3.71 10.91 -17.73
CA LEU A 4 3.88 11.01 -19.19
C LEU A 4 2.69 10.48 -20.00
N ALA A 5 1.85 9.62 -19.41
CA ALA A 5 0.69 9.06 -20.09
C ALA A 5 -0.54 9.98 -20.02
N THR A 6 -0.72 10.70 -18.88
CA THR A 6 -1.87 11.60 -18.66
C THR A 6 -1.51 13.07 -18.84
N GLY A 7 -0.22 13.43 -18.79
CA GLY A 7 0.26 14.82 -18.81
C GLY A 7 0.04 15.55 -17.47
N GLU A 8 -0.42 14.87 -16.43
CA GLU A 8 -0.65 15.48 -15.12
C GLU A 8 0.64 15.65 -14.34
N GLU A 9 0.76 16.79 -13.65
CA GLU A 9 1.84 17.07 -12.72
C GLU A 9 1.34 17.04 -11.27
N GLU A 10 2.08 16.36 -10.41
CA GLU A 10 1.83 16.32 -8.98
C GLU A 10 3.03 16.87 -8.20
N ARG A 11 2.74 17.78 -7.27
CA ARG A 11 3.71 18.26 -6.29
C ARG A 11 3.80 17.27 -5.14
N VAL A 12 4.90 16.55 -5.03
CA VAL A 12 5.08 15.47 -4.03
C VAL A 12 5.81 15.93 -2.75
N SER A 13 6.40 17.11 -2.73
CA SER A 13 7.17 17.64 -1.59
C SER A 13 6.33 18.48 -0.62
N ALA A 14 5.08 18.10 -0.35
CA ALA A 14 4.26 18.68 0.70
C ALA A 14 4.72 18.18 2.08
N GLY A 15 5.82 18.68 2.59
CA GLY A 15 6.44 18.31 3.86
C GLY A 15 6.61 19.50 4.80
N PRO A 16 7.30 19.29 5.94
CA PRO A 16 7.60 20.36 6.89
C PRO A 16 8.36 21.52 6.24
N PRO A 17 8.41 22.70 6.87
CA PRO A 17 9.13 23.85 6.32
C PRO A 17 10.57 23.50 5.95
N GLY A 18 10.99 23.87 4.74
CA GLY A 18 12.30 23.57 4.20
C GLY A 18 12.30 23.60 2.67
N VAL A 19 13.46 23.36 2.09
CA VAL A 19 13.64 23.25 0.64
C VAL A 19 13.81 21.76 0.30
N ALA A 20 12.91 21.21 -0.49
CA ALA A 20 13.09 19.87 -1.05
C ALA A 20 14.15 19.93 -2.16
N ALA A 21 15.21 19.15 -2.00
CA ALA A 21 16.36 19.13 -2.90
C ALA A 21 16.81 17.69 -3.19
N TYR A 22 17.58 17.50 -4.25
CA TYR A 22 18.20 16.23 -4.62
C TYR A 22 17.20 15.06 -4.68
N PRO A 23 16.11 15.18 -5.45
CA PRO A 23 15.15 14.12 -5.58
C PRO A 23 15.71 12.96 -6.40
N ASP A 24 15.22 11.75 -6.07
CA ASP A 24 15.46 10.55 -6.88
C ASP A 24 14.19 9.68 -6.86
N ILE A 25 13.97 8.87 -7.90
CA ILE A 25 12.76 8.06 -8.06
C ILE A 25 13.09 6.67 -8.58
N SER A 26 12.46 5.65 -7.99
CA SER A 26 12.51 4.26 -8.46
C SER A 26 11.16 3.59 -8.26
N GLY A 27 10.50 3.21 -9.36
CA GLY A 27 9.12 2.70 -9.30
C GLY A 27 8.18 3.71 -8.64
N ASN A 28 7.51 3.28 -7.57
CA ASN A 28 6.59 4.14 -6.81
C ASN A 28 7.27 4.92 -5.67
N LEU A 29 8.57 4.80 -5.50
CA LEU A 29 9.27 5.45 -4.41
C LEU A 29 9.98 6.72 -4.89
N VAL A 30 9.71 7.83 -4.21
CA VAL A 30 10.40 9.11 -4.40
C VAL A 30 11.11 9.46 -3.11
N VAL A 31 12.40 9.79 -3.19
CA VAL A 31 13.17 10.26 -2.04
C VAL A 31 13.70 11.66 -2.31
N TRP A 32 13.88 12.44 -1.27
CA TRP A 32 14.52 13.77 -1.36
C TRP A 32 15.14 14.17 -0.03
N GLN A 33 16.07 15.08 -0.10
CA GLN A 33 16.62 15.80 1.05
C GLN A 33 15.73 16.99 1.37
N ASN A 34 15.36 17.15 2.64
CA ASN A 34 14.68 18.35 3.13
C ASN A 34 15.69 19.25 3.83
N VAL A 35 16.05 20.35 3.16
CA VAL A 35 17.01 21.34 3.66
C VAL A 35 16.26 22.33 4.54
N THR A 36 16.49 22.29 5.84
CA THR A 36 15.77 23.13 6.81
C THR A 36 16.45 24.48 7.05
N GLY A 37 17.69 24.68 6.58
CA GLY A 37 18.51 25.84 6.88
C GLY A 37 18.97 25.92 8.33
N ARG A 38 18.76 24.86 9.08
CA ARG A 38 19.26 24.60 10.43
C ARG A 38 20.29 23.47 10.33
N ASP A 39 21.02 23.20 11.39
CA ASP A 39 22.19 22.29 11.37
C ASP A 39 21.90 20.82 11.02
N THR A 40 20.66 20.48 10.68
CA THR A 40 20.26 19.10 10.38
C THR A 40 19.33 19.03 9.18
N ASP A 41 19.79 18.40 8.12
CA ASP A 41 18.98 18.05 6.95
C ASP A 41 18.56 16.59 7.04
N ASP A 42 17.39 16.29 6.52
CA ASP A 42 16.80 14.97 6.59
C ASP A 42 16.42 14.39 5.24
N VAL A 43 16.34 13.07 5.20
CA VAL A 43 15.82 12.35 4.04
C VAL A 43 14.35 11.99 4.26
N TYR A 44 13.55 12.31 3.26
CA TYR A 44 12.13 11.97 3.16
C TYR A 44 11.90 10.97 2.04
N LEU A 45 10.87 10.19 2.21
CA LEU A 45 10.39 9.21 1.23
C LEU A 45 8.88 9.36 1.07
N LEU A 46 8.42 9.39 -0.18
CA LEU A 46 7.02 9.23 -0.57
C LEU A 46 6.86 7.88 -1.28
N ASP A 47 5.86 7.11 -0.87
CA ASP A 47 5.34 6.00 -1.64
C ASP A 47 4.13 6.49 -2.45
N LEU A 48 4.30 6.60 -3.77
CA LEU A 48 3.25 7.07 -4.71
C LEU A 48 2.03 6.13 -4.74
N ALA A 49 2.23 4.83 -4.49
CA ALA A 49 1.12 3.88 -4.48
C ALA A 49 0.27 4.01 -3.21
N ALA A 50 0.90 4.28 -2.06
CA ALA A 50 0.21 4.49 -0.79
C ALA A 50 -0.24 5.94 -0.59
N GLY A 51 0.37 6.91 -1.30
CA GLY A 51 0.19 8.34 -1.08
C GLY A 51 0.79 8.81 0.25
N GLU A 52 1.71 8.04 0.83
CA GLU A 52 2.27 8.30 2.16
C GLU A 52 3.66 8.89 2.08
N THR A 53 3.83 10.07 2.71
CA THR A 53 5.13 10.69 2.92
C THR A 53 5.63 10.43 4.33
N ARG A 54 6.89 10.02 4.47
CA ARG A 54 7.52 9.81 5.77
C ARG A 54 8.95 10.33 5.79
N ARG A 55 9.37 10.84 6.92
CA ARG A 55 10.77 11.12 7.23
C ARG A 55 11.47 9.80 7.56
N ILE A 56 12.54 9.46 6.86
CA ILE A 56 13.27 8.19 7.07
C ILE A 56 14.55 8.35 7.87
N THR A 57 14.99 9.59 8.11
CA THR A 57 16.07 9.93 9.04
C THR A 57 15.52 10.88 10.11
N GLY A 58 16.02 10.84 11.33
CA GLY A 58 15.43 11.60 12.42
C GLY A 58 16.35 11.83 13.60
N ASP A 59 17.65 11.61 13.40
CA ASP A 59 18.69 11.96 14.36
C ASP A 59 19.09 13.44 14.27
N ASN A 60 19.99 13.90 15.14
CA ASN A 60 20.49 15.27 15.16
C ASN A 60 21.70 15.46 14.22
N ALA A 61 21.78 14.68 13.14
CA ALA A 61 22.85 14.74 12.16
C ALA A 61 22.32 15.21 10.81
N SER A 62 23.19 15.69 9.95
CA SER A 62 22.83 16.07 8.59
C SER A 62 22.86 14.85 7.66
N GLN A 63 21.86 14.76 6.79
CA GLN A 63 21.65 13.65 5.85
C GLN A 63 21.52 14.20 4.43
N TYR A 64 22.38 13.77 3.52
CA TYR A 64 22.52 14.34 2.18
C TYR A 64 22.43 13.33 1.06
N LEU A 65 22.05 13.83 -0.11
CA LEU A 65 22.14 13.15 -1.41
C LEU A 65 21.49 11.75 -1.42
N PRO A 66 20.22 11.61 -1.04
CA PRO A 66 19.57 10.32 -1.09
C PRO A 66 19.48 9.77 -2.52
N ARG A 67 19.59 8.45 -2.64
CA ARG A 67 19.34 7.71 -3.87
C ARG A 67 18.48 6.49 -3.56
N VAL A 68 17.57 6.16 -4.48
CA VAL A 68 16.69 5.00 -4.35
C VAL A 68 16.85 4.06 -5.55
N SER A 69 16.88 2.76 -5.27
CA SER A 69 16.86 1.71 -6.30
C SER A 69 16.11 0.50 -5.78
N GLY A 70 14.98 0.17 -6.43
CA GLY A 70 14.07 -0.84 -5.92
C GLY A 70 13.62 -0.49 -4.50
N ASN A 71 13.83 -1.39 -3.53
CA ASN A 71 13.49 -1.19 -2.13
C ASN A 71 14.65 -0.66 -1.26
N ARG A 72 15.73 -0.18 -1.86
CA ARG A 72 16.90 0.30 -1.13
C ARG A 72 17.08 1.80 -1.30
N VAL A 73 17.29 2.48 -0.17
CA VAL A 73 17.62 3.90 -0.13
C VAL A 73 19.00 4.06 0.50
N VAL A 74 19.89 4.78 -0.17
CA VAL A 74 21.22 5.11 0.37
C VAL A 74 21.35 6.63 0.49
N TRP A 75 22.11 7.10 1.45
CA TRP A 75 22.41 8.52 1.64
C TRP A 75 23.73 8.70 2.38
N MET A 76 24.26 9.91 2.36
CA MET A 76 25.38 10.34 3.19
C MET A 76 24.86 10.91 4.51
N GLY A 77 25.49 10.59 5.62
CA GLY A 77 25.17 11.17 6.93
C GLY A 77 26.39 11.29 7.83
N ASN A 78 26.35 12.19 8.79
CA ASN A 78 27.47 12.44 9.70
C ASN A 78 27.17 12.10 11.16
N ARG A 79 26.20 11.21 11.43
CA ARG A 79 25.80 10.82 12.80
C ARG A 79 26.88 10.12 13.62
N SER A 80 27.90 9.54 12.97
CA SER A 80 29.09 8.93 13.62
C SER A 80 30.16 9.96 13.97
N GLY A 81 29.99 11.22 13.55
CA GLY A 81 31.01 12.29 13.62
C GLY A 81 31.71 12.52 12.28
N ASP A 82 31.89 11.48 11.47
CA ASP A 82 32.41 11.53 10.11
C ASP A 82 31.30 11.28 9.08
N TRP A 83 31.58 11.57 7.81
CA TRP A 83 30.68 11.32 6.70
C TRP A 83 30.74 9.86 6.28
N ASP A 84 29.62 9.15 6.46
CA ASP A 84 29.44 7.75 6.10
C ASP A 84 28.30 7.57 5.10
N ILE A 85 28.27 6.40 4.47
CA ILE A 85 27.15 5.97 3.63
C ILE A 85 26.23 5.06 4.46
N TYR A 86 24.97 5.44 4.51
CA TYR A 86 23.91 4.70 5.18
C TYR A 86 23.01 4.02 4.17
N LEU A 87 22.54 2.83 4.49
CA LEU A 87 21.59 2.04 3.71
C LEU A 87 20.34 1.74 4.54
N LEU A 88 19.19 2.10 4.01
CA LEU A 88 17.89 1.59 4.47
C LEU A 88 17.37 0.62 3.43
N THR A 89 17.08 -0.61 3.84
CA THR A 89 16.27 -1.52 3.03
C THR A 89 14.83 -1.38 3.48
N LEU A 90 14.00 -0.87 2.60
CA LEU A 90 12.56 -0.84 2.80
C LEU A 90 12.07 -2.29 2.74
N GLY A 91 11.30 -2.70 3.73
CA GLY A 91 10.65 -4.00 3.63
C GLY A 91 9.83 -4.01 2.33
N ASN A 92 10.08 -4.97 1.45
CA ASN A 92 9.10 -5.30 0.44
C ASN A 92 7.89 -5.79 1.24
N ALA A 93 6.82 -5.02 1.28
CA ALA A 93 5.55 -5.60 1.58
C ALA A 93 5.30 -6.63 0.46
N SER A 94 5.59 -7.90 0.74
CA SER A 94 5.30 -8.96 -0.22
C SER A 94 3.82 -8.88 -0.52
N ARG A 95 3.45 -8.83 -1.79
CA ARG A 95 2.06 -8.71 -2.22
C ARG A 95 1.54 -10.10 -2.56
N TYR A 96 0.47 -10.49 -1.90
CA TYR A 96 -0.24 -11.74 -2.10
C TYR A 96 -1.63 -11.43 -2.65
N THR A 97 -2.00 -12.01 -3.77
CA THR A 97 -3.29 -11.76 -4.42
C THR A 97 -4.16 -13.00 -4.39
N PHE A 98 -5.42 -12.82 -4.03
CA PHE A 98 -6.42 -13.87 -3.90
C PHE A 98 -7.70 -13.48 -4.64
N GLY A 99 -8.41 -14.46 -5.11
CA GLY A 99 -9.70 -14.30 -5.78
C GLY A 99 -10.66 -15.43 -5.42
N MET A 100 -11.79 -15.52 -6.10
CA MET A 100 -12.85 -16.50 -5.77
C MET A 100 -12.35 -17.96 -5.79
N GLY A 101 -11.32 -18.27 -6.57
CA GLY A 101 -10.68 -19.59 -6.58
C GLY A 101 -9.97 -19.98 -5.29
N ASP A 102 -9.71 -19.01 -4.41
CA ASP A 102 -9.02 -19.21 -3.12
C ASP A 102 -9.99 -19.27 -1.94
N ASN A 103 -11.29 -19.33 -2.22
CA ASN A 103 -12.32 -19.40 -1.18
C ASN A 103 -12.12 -20.58 -0.23
N GLY A 104 -12.18 -20.32 1.08
CA GLY A 104 -12.01 -21.29 2.13
C GLY A 104 -10.56 -21.70 2.41
N GLN A 105 -9.56 -21.09 1.75
CA GLN A 105 -8.16 -21.43 1.96
C GLN A 105 -7.56 -20.83 3.23
N ASN A 106 -6.48 -21.49 3.70
CA ASN A 106 -5.57 -20.99 4.72
C ASN A 106 -4.26 -20.60 4.05
N VAL A 107 -3.87 -19.35 4.16
CA VAL A 107 -2.65 -18.81 3.53
C VAL A 107 -1.69 -18.30 4.59
N THR A 108 -0.39 -18.42 4.32
CA THR A 108 0.64 -17.90 5.21
C THR A 108 1.37 -16.76 4.53
N VAL A 109 1.45 -15.61 5.20
CA VAL A 109 2.10 -14.40 4.70
C VAL A 109 3.01 -13.79 5.78
N PRO A 110 4.09 -13.10 5.42
CA PRO A 110 4.85 -12.31 6.38
C PRO A 110 4.01 -11.16 6.97
N VAL A 111 4.29 -10.78 8.21
CA VAL A 111 3.77 -9.55 8.82
C VAL A 111 4.13 -8.35 7.94
N LYS A 112 3.23 -7.35 7.85
CA LYS A 112 3.36 -6.17 6.98
C LYS A 112 3.31 -6.47 5.47
N SER A 113 2.96 -7.69 5.05
CA SER A 113 2.65 -7.98 3.65
C SER A 113 1.31 -7.34 3.23
N GLU A 114 1.20 -6.99 1.96
CA GLU A 114 -0.07 -6.65 1.36
C GLU A 114 -0.82 -7.93 0.95
N VAL A 115 -2.01 -8.11 1.49
CA VAL A 115 -2.95 -9.15 1.09
C VAL A 115 -4.06 -8.49 0.28
N VAL A 116 -4.11 -8.78 -1.00
CA VAL A 116 -5.06 -8.18 -1.94
C VAL A 116 -6.11 -9.23 -2.30
N ILE A 117 -7.37 -8.93 -2.04
CA ILE A 117 -8.51 -9.79 -2.38
C ILE A 117 -9.34 -9.09 -3.44
N SER A 118 -9.56 -9.75 -4.57
CA SER A 118 -10.34 -9.18 -5.68
C SER A 118 -11.48 -10.14 -6.05
N LEU A 119 -12.72 -9.67 -5.92
CA LEU A 119 -13.93 -10.43 -6.19
C LEU A 119 -14.77 -9.71 -7.25
N ALA A 120 -15.36 -10.47 -8.16
CA ALA A 120 -16.27 -9.91 -9.16
C ALA A 120 -17.51 -9.35 -8.48
N GLU A 121 -17.93 -8.16 -8.88
CA GLU A 121 -19.10 -7.48 -8.34
C GLU A 121 -19.89 -6.81 -9.47
N ASN A 122 -21.22 -6.86 -9.38
CA ASN A 122 -22.10 -6.12 -10.29
C ASN A 122 -23.14 -5.30 -9.53
N PRO A 123 -22.81 -4.09 -9.08
CA PRO A 123 -23.71 -3.24 -8.32
C PRO A 123 -25.00 -2.86 -9.05
N THR A 124 -25.02 -2.94 -10.39
CA THR A 124 -26.23 -2.61 -11.18
C THR A 124 -27.37 -3.60 -10.93
N THR A 125 -27.09 -4.80 -10.40
CA THR A 125 -28.08 -5.78 -9.97
C THR A 125 -28.59 -5.55 -8.55
N GLY A 126 -27.98 -4.58 -7.83
CA GLY A 126 -28.21 -4.31 -6.42
C GLY A 126 -27.39 -5.19 -5.47
N TYR A 127 -26.62 -6.14 -5.99
CA TYR A 127 -25.75 -6.99 -5.18
C TYR A 127 -24.39 -6.33 -4.98
N THR A 128 -23.91 -6.37 -3.75
CA THR A 128 -22.57 -5.90 -3.36
C THR A 128 -21.95 -6.86 -2.36
N TRP A 129 -20.63 -6.87 -2.32
CA TRP A 129 -19.88 -7.59 -1.29
C TRP A 129 -19.94 -6.82 0.04
N ASN A 130 -20.31 -7.50 1.11
CA ASN A 130 -20.23 -6.99 2.47
C ASN A 130 -19.12 -7.75 3.21
N ALA A 131 -17.98 -7.08 3.40
CA ALA A 131 -16.79 -7.67 4.01
C ALA A 131 -16.74 -7.46 5.52
N THR A 132 -16.20 -8.43 6.20
CA THR A 132 -15.86 -8.42 7.63
C THR A 132 -14.43 -8.86 7.81
N VAL A 133 -13.67 -8.11 8.60
CA VAL A 133 -12.25 -8.32 8.83
C VAL A 133 -11.99 -8.51 10.32
N SER A 134 -11.21 -9.51 10.68
CA SER A 134 -10.87 -9.73 12.09
C SER A 134 -9.94 -8.65 12.64
N PRO A 135 -10.01 -8.35 13.95
CA PRO A 135 -9.13 -7.36 14.58
C PRO A 135 -7.64 -7.69 14.40
N GLY A 136 -6.84 -6.68 14.04
CA GLY A 136 -5.40 -6.82 13.82
C GLY A 136 -5.01 -7.02 12.35
N LEU A 137 -5.99 -7.08 11.46
CA LEU A 137 -5.83 -6.98 10.02
C LEU A 137 -6.34 -5.60 9.58
N THR A 138 -5.45 -4.73 9.11
CA THR A 138 -5.78 -3.35 8.73
C THR A 138 -6.21 -3.30 7.27
N VAL A 139 -7.37 -2.71 6.99
CA VAL A 139 -7.82 -2.43 5.62
C VAL A 139 -7.16 -1.12 5.17
N THR A 140 -6.26 -1.20 4.20
CA THR A 140 -5.54 -0.04 3.65
C THR A 140 -6.18 0.49 2.36
N ALA A 141 -6.93 -0.34 1.65
CA ALA A 141 -7.77 0.08 0.53
C ALA A 141 -9.02 -0.80 0.41
N ASP A 142 -10.11 -0.17 -0.02
CA ASP A 142 -11.41 -0.78 -0.31
C ASP A 142 -11.97 -0.04 -1.53
N ARG A 143 -11.98 -0.69 -2.70
CA ARG A 143 -12.28 -0.03 -3.98
C ARG A 143 -13.07 -0.95 -4.89
N TYR A 144 -14.07 -0.38 -5.54
CA TYR A 144 -14.73 -0.99 -6.69
C TYR A 144 -14.25 -0.32 -7.98
N ALA A 145 -13.87 -1.13 -8.97
CA ALA A 145 -13.51 -0.68 -10.31
C ALA A 145 -14.39 -1.39 -11.34
N GLN A 146 -15.14 -0.60 -12.09
CA GLN A 146 -15.98 -1.11 -13.17
C GLN A 146 -15.12 -1.59 -14.35
N ASN A 147 -15.49 -2.71 -14.96
CA ASN A 147 -14.86 -3.16 -16.20
C ASN A 147 -15.22 -2.19 -17.33
N MET A 148 -14.20 -1.49 -17.85
CA MET A 148 -14.34 -0.66 -19.03
C MET A 148 -14.38 -1.58 -20.24
N THR A 149 -15.56 -1.81 -20.81
CA THR A 149 -15.65 -2.40 -22.15
C THR A 149 -15.47 -1.29 -23.20
N ALA A 150 -14.82 -1.59 -24.31
CA ALA A 150 -14.47 -0.63 -25.38
C ALA A 150 -15.68 0.08 -26.03
N GLU A 151 -16.91 -0.28 -25.66
CA GLU A 151 -18.15 0.23 -26.25
C GLU A 151 -19.10 0.92 -25.24
N GLY A 152 -18.67 1.24 -24.02
CA GLY A 152 -19.47 2.02 -23.08
C GLY A 152 -20.78 1.35 -22.65
N MET A 153 -20.87 0.01 -22.62
CA MET A 153 -22.07 -0.71 -22.19
C MET A 153 -22.37 -0.44 -20.73
N LEU A 154 -23.52 0.17 -20.49
CA LEU A 154 -24.11 0.30 -19.16
C LEU A 154 -24.46 -1.10 -18.62
N GLY A 155 -24.05 -1.41 -17.38
CA GLY A 155 -24.35 -2.68 -16.71
C GLY A 155 -23.22 -3.69 -16.69
N ALA A 156 -22.02 -3.33 -17.17
CA ALA A 156 -20.84 -4.16 -16.99
C ALA A 156 -20.52 -4.26 -15.48
N GLY A 157 -20.31 -5.50 -14.99
CA GLY A 157 -19.75 -5.73 -13.65
C GLY A 157 -18.32 -5.20 -13.55
N GLY A 158 -17.71 -5.34 -12.41
CA GLY A 158 -16.35 -4.91 -12.14
C GLY A 158 -15.67 -5.82 -11.12
N LEU A 159 -14.61 -5.31 -10.53
CA LEU A 159 -13.91 -5.95 -9.43
C LEU A 159 -13.99 -5.07 -8.18
N HIS A 160 -14.40 -5.67 -7.07
CA HIS A 160 -14.21 -5.11 -5.76
C HIS A 160 -12.89 -5.62 -5.20
N THR A 161 -12.02 -4.72 -4.79
CA THR A 161 -10.66 -5.04 -4.33
C THR A 161 -10.42 -4.45 -2.95
N TRP A 162 -10.06 -5.32 -2.00
CA TRP A 162 -9.56 -4.94 -0.68
C TRP A 162 -8.06 -5.17 -0.62
N THR A 163 -7.35 -4.23 -0.01
CA THR A 163 -5.94 -4.40 0.38
C THR A 163 -5.86 -4.41 1.90
N LEU A 164 -5.31 -5.46 2.45
CA LEU A 164 -5.24 -5.73 3.88
C LEU A 164 -3.77 -5.89 4.28
N VAL A 165 -3.43 -5.46 5.51
CA VAL A 165 -2.09 -5.60 6.06
C VAL A 165 -2.18 -6.19 7.47
N PRO A 166 -1.60 -7.38 7.72
CA PRO A 166 -1.46 -7.91 9.07
C PRO A 166 -0.38 -7.13 9.83
N GLU A 167 -0.78 -6.42 10.88
CA GLU A 167 0.10 -5.55 11.66
C GLU A 167 1.05 -6.33 12.61
N LYS A 168 0.69 -7.56 12.96
CA LYS A 168 1.42 -8.46 13.86
C LYS A 168 1.24 -9.91 13.43
N SER A 169 2.05 -10.80 13.98
CA SER A 169 1.87 -12.24 13.82
C SER A 169 0.57 -12.72 14.48
N GLY A 170 -0.07 -13.68 13.84
CA GLY A 170 -1.34 -14.22 14.30
C GLY A 170 -2.15 -14.86 13.19
N ILE A 171 -3.33 -15.33 13.54
CA ILE A 171 -4.32 -15.88 12.58
C ILE A 171 -5.45 -14.86 12.47
N PHE A 172 -5.76 -14.47 11.26
CA PHE A 172 -6.77 -13.48 10.91
C PHE A 172 -7.74 -14.07 9.89
N THR A 173 -8.94 -13.51 9.83
CA THR A 173 -9.96 -13.90 8.86
C THR A 173 -10.45 -12.69 8.09
N PHE A 174 -10.64 -12.87 6.79
CA PHE A 174 -11.44 -12.02 5.94
C PHE A 174 -12.63 -12.84 5.47
N SER A 175 -13.84 -12.30 5.65
CA SER A 175 -15.09 -12.92 5.20
C SER A 175 -15.90 -11.90 4.43
N ALA A 176 -16.45 -12.27 3.28
CA ALA A 176 -17.32 -11.40 2.51
C ALA A 176 -18.57 -12.18 2.06
N VAL A 177 -19.73 -11.50 2.05
CA VAL A 177 -21.01 -12.04 1.62
C VAL A 177 -21.56 -11.20 0.48
N TYR A 178 -21.88 -11.82 -0.66
CA TYR A 178 -22.47 -11.15 -1.81
C TYR A 178 -23.97 -11.10 -1.68
N ARG A 179 -24.54 -9.91 -1.45
CA ARG A 179 -25.95 -9.76 -1.10
C ARG A 179 -26.50 -8.40 -1.52
N ARG A 180 -27.81 -8.29 -1.54
CA ARG A 180 -28.50 -6.98 -1.53
C ARG A 180 -28.59 -6.49 -0.09
N PRO A 181 -28.11 -5.27 0.24
CA PRO A 181 -28.05 -4.76 1.62
C PRO A 181 -29.41 -4.67 2.32
N TRP A 182 -30.49 -4.50 1.56
CA TRP A 182 -31.87 -4.36 2.06
C TRP A 182 -32.63 -5.68 2.22
N GLU A 183 -32.05 -6.83 1.80
CA GLU A 183 -32.65 -8.13 1.93
C GLU A 183 -32.10 -8.88 3.15
N ASN A 184 -32.95 -9.68 3.79
CA ASN A 184 -32.51 -10.57 4.86
C ASN A 184 -31.63 -11.70 4.29
N LEU A 185 -30.64 -12.14 5.08
CA LEU A 185 -29.83 -13.28 4.71
C LEU A 185 -30.68 -14.56 4.69
N THR A 186 -30.55 -15.33 3.62
CA THR A 186 -31.23 -16.63 3.42
C THR A 186 -30.36 -17.82 3.78
N GLY A 187 -29.02 -17.58 3.83
CA GLY A 187 -27.99 -18.61 4.01
C GLY A 187 -27.50 -19.22 2.69
N ALA A 188 -28.09 -18.84 1.56
CA ALA A 188 -27.71 -19.31 0.23
C ALA A 188 -26.85 -18.30 -0.56
N GLU A 189 -26.48 -17.18 0.06
CA GLU A 189 -25.66 -16.14 -0.55
C GLU A 189 -24.27 -16.68 -0.89
N GLU A 190 -23.70 -16.16 -1.99
CA GLU A 190 -22.31 -16.40 -2.32
C GLU A 190 -21.39 -15.82 -1.23
N ARG A 191 -20.38 -16.58 -0.82
CA ARG A 191 -19.46 -16.22 0.26
C ARG A 191 -18.02 -16.39 -0.18
N PHE A 192 -17.18 -15.58 0.39
CA PHE A 192 -15.74 -15.70 0.29
C PHE A 192 -15.15 -15.63 1.70
N ASP A 193 -14.38 -16.64 2.06
CA ASP A 193 -13.68 -16.72 3.34
C ASP A 193 -12.20 -17.02 3.10
N LEU A 194 -11.32 -16.27 3.74
CA LEU A 194 -9.87 -16.48 3.68
C LEU A 194 -9.29 -16.41 5.09
N THR A 195 -8.58 -17.45 5.50
CA THR A 195 -7.80 -17.46 6.74
C THR A 195 -6.36 -17.08 6.44
N ILE A 196 -5.86 -16.05 7.12
CA ILE A 196 -4.53 -15.46 6.90
C ILE A 196 -3.69 -15.71 8.16
N THR A 197 -2.67 -16.56 8.04
CA THR A 197 -1.66 -16.76 9.08
C THR A 197 -0.49 -15.82 8.81
N ALA A 198 -0.37 -14.77 9.62
CA ALA A 198 0.76 -13.85 9.52
C ALA A 198 1.91 -14.32 10.39
N VAL A 199 3.10 -14.44 9.80
CA VAL A 199 4.32 -14.87 10.49
C VAL A 199 5.38 -13.78 10.44
N ASN A 200 6.24 -13.71 11.46
CA ASN A 200 7.40 -12.82 11.39
C ASN A 200 8.29 -13.30 10.24
N GLY A 201 8.75 -12.36 9.40
CA GLY A 201 9.73 -12.68 8.37
C GLY A 201 10.97 -13.31 9.00
N ALA A 202 11.55 -14.28 8.34
CA ALA A 202 12.89 -14.77 8.72
C ALA A 202 13.86 -13.59 8.61
N GLY A 203 14.48 -13.22 9.74
CA GLY A 203 15.47 -12.15 9.85
C GLY A 203 16.72 -12.41 9.01
#